data_14a13c3df5bf9444ba98b0a2f54c7020
#
_entry.id   14a13c3df5bf9444ba98b0a2f54c7020
#
_cell.length_a   1.000
_cell.length_b   1.000
_cell.length_c   1.000
_cell.angle_alpha   90.00
_cell.angle_beta   90.00
_cell.angle_gamma   90.00
#
_symmetry.space_group_name_H-M   'P 1'
#
loop_
_entity.id
_entity.type
_entity.pdbx_description
1 polymer ?
#
loop_
_entity_poly.entity_id
_entity_poly.type
_entity_poly.pdbx_seq_one_letter_code
_entity_poly.pdbx_strand_id
1 'polypeptide(L)'
;DGKRGENNYLRHLTYIGAKKRYGKISPELEDRIEFELETIKNIGYPGYFLIVEDFIREAREMNVSVGPGRGSAAGSVVAYSLWITNIDPIKYDLLFERFLNPDRISMPDIDIDFDDEGRGKVIEYVIKKYGESQVAQIITYGTMAAKSSIRDTARVLDLPLNDADRIAKLVPNMTKLSAIFETNQKDLRNKFRPDDLTKINQLLMIADSENLESETIKQARVLEGSLRNTGTHACGVIITPDDITNFVPIATAKDSDLNVTQFDNAVVEQAGLLKMDFLGLKTLTLIKNTVKIVKAKYGIILDPDNFPLDDKKTFELFQNGETVGIFQYESAGMQKHLKDLKPTVFDDLIAMNALYRPGPMEYIPSFIRRKHGDEKIVYDFPEMEEYLKDTYGITV
;
A
#
# COMPACT_ATOMS: atom_id res chain seq x y z
N ASP A 1 13.10 21.18 23.80
CA ASP A 1 12.25 22.24 24.33
C ASP A 1 10.88 22.36 23.63
N GLY A 2 10.17 21.21 23.55
CA GLY A 2 8.81 21.14 23.05
C GLY A 2 8.67 21.42 21.55
N LYS A 3 7.46 21.78 21.10
CA LYS A 3 7.12 21.98 19.67
C LYS A 3 8.06 22.95 18.92
N ARG A 4 8.58 23.98 19.60
CA ARG A 4 9.55 24.90 18.98
C ARG A 4 10.89 24.22 18.70
N GLY A 5 11.33 23.35 19.59
CA GLY A 5 12.54 22.57 19.44
C GLY A 5 12.43 21.59 18.27
N GLU A 6 11.30 20.89 18.15
CA GLU A 6 11.03 19.95 17.04
C GLU A 6 11.07 20.65 15.68
N ASN A 7 10.40 21.79 15.54
CA ASN A 7 10.39 22.57 14.29
C ASN A 7 11.82 23.00 13.88
N ASN A 8 12.60 23.51 14.84
CA ASN A 8 13.95 23.97 14.55
C ASN A 8 14.87 22.78 14.20
N TYR A 9 14.68 21.65 14.85
CA TYR A 9 15.49 20.47 14.60
C TYR A 9 15.14 19.83 13.26
N LEU A 10 13.86 19.71 12.93
CA LEU A 10 13.41 19.26 11.60
C LEU A 10 14.01 20.13 10.48
N ARG A 11 13.90 21.45 10.63
CA ARG A 11 14.48 22.41 9.70
C ARG A 11 15.99 22.20 9.55
N HIS A 12 16.70 22.08 10.66
CA HIS A 12 18.15 21.85 10.67
C HIS A 12 18.54 20.59 9.89
N LEU A 13 17.89 19.47 10.18
CA LEU A 13 18.14 18.20 9.49
C LEU A 13 17.77 18.27 8.00
N THR A 14 16.67 18.93 7.65
CA THR A 14 16.25 19.12 6.26
C THR A 14 17.32 19.86 5.44
N TYR A 15 17.86 20.98 5.96
CA TYR A 15 18.90 21.73 5.24
C TYR A 15 20.22 20.99 5.13
N ILE A 16 20.62 20.23 6.17
CA ILE A 16 21.79 19.34 6.08
C ILE A 16 21.57 18.29 4.98
N GLY A 17 20.41 17.69 4.96
CA GLY A 17 20.06 16.67 3.99
C GLY A 17 19.93 17.21 2.57
N ALA A 18 19.24 18.33 2.39
CA ALA A 18 19.11 19.00 1.09
C ALA A 18 20.48 19.35 0.50
N LYS A 19 21.40 19.86 1.31
CA LYS A 19 22.77 20.14 0.87
C LYS A 19 23.51 18.87 0.43
N LYS A 20 23.28 17.74 1.08
CA LYS A 20 23.89 16.45 0.68
C LYS A 20 23.26 15.88 -0.59
N ARG A 21 21.94 16.02 -0.77
CA ARG A 21 21.19 15.50 -1.92
C ARG A 21 21.40 16.32 -3.19
N TYR A 22 21.31 17.63 -3.08
CA TYR A 22 21.34 18.56 -4.23
C TYR A 22 22.67 19.27 -4.41
N GLY A 23 23.59 19.19 -3.45
CA GLY A 23 24.85 19.93 -3.46
C GLY A 23 24.64 21.42 -3.19
N LYS A 24 24.05 22.15 -4.14
CA LYS A 24 23.71 23.58 -4.04
C LYS A 24 22.20 23.72 -3.93
N ILE A 25 21.73 24.49 -2.96
CA ILE A 25 20.31 24.85 -2.81
C ILE A 25 20.08 26.09 -3.67
N SER A 26 19.24 25.97 -4.70
CA SER A 26 18.79 27.11 -5.50
C SER A 26 17.70 27.89 -4.76
N PRO A 27 17.41 29.16 -5.15
CA PRO A 27 16.30 29.89 -4.55
C PRO A 27 14.96 29.16 -4.66
N GLU A 28 14.67 28.54 -5.78
CA GLU A 28 13.42 27.81 -6.03
C GLU A 28 13.31 26.58 -5.12
N LEU A 29 14.42 25.88 -4.89
CA LEU A 29 14.47 24.76 -3.96
C LEU A 29 14.32 25.23 -2.51
N GLU A 30 14.92 26.36 -2.16
CA GLU A 30 14.77 26.97 -0.83
C GLU A 30 13.32 27.36 -0.56
N ASP A 31 12.67 28.03 -1.51
CA ASP A 31 11.26 28.40 -1.42
C ASP A 31 10.36 27.16 -1.22
N ARG A 32 10.64 26.07 -1.94
CA ARG A 32 9.93 24.80 -1.80
C ARG A 32 10.15 24.18 -0.42
N ILE A 33 11.39 24.15 0.08
CA ILE A 33 11.71 23.63 1.43
C ILE A 33 10.99 24.44 2.50
N GLU A 34 11.01 25.76 2.41
CA GLU A 34 10.35 26.62 3.39
C GLU A 34 8.83 26.44 3.38
N PHE A 35 8.22 26.36 2.21
CA PHE A 35 6.79 26.08 2.05
C PHE A 35 6.39 24.76 2.73
N GLU A 36 7.15 23.68 2.48
CA GLU A 36 6.88 22.37 3.07
C GLU A 36 7.07 22.38 4.59
N LEU A 37 8.17 22.95 5.08
CA LEU A 37 8.45 23.06 6.52
C LEU A 37 7.40 23.88 7.27
N GLU A 38 6.96 25.01 6.70
CA GLU A 38 5.91 25.82 7.31
C GLU A 38 4.55 25.08 7.29
N THR A 39 4.24 24.35 6.22
CA THR A 39 3.04 23.51 6.15
C THR A 39 3.07 22.41 7.21
N ILE A 40 4.16 21.65 7.32
CA ILE A 40 4.34 20.58 8.33
C ILE A 40 4.20 21.13 9.74
N LYS A 41 4.78 22.29 9.99
CA LYS A 41 4.69 23.00 11.28
C LYS A 41 3.25 23.41 11.60
N ASN A 42 2.54 24.00 10.64
CA ASN A 42 1.18 24.51 10.84
C ASN A 42 0.17 23.39 11.07
N ILE A 43 0.35 22.26 10.41
CA ILE A 43 -0.45 21.04 10.64
C ILE A 43 -0.10 20.38 11.98
N GLY A 44 1.10 20.63 12.53
CA GLY A 44 1.51 20.17 13.87
C GLY A 44 2.25 18.84 13.89
N TYR A 45 2.86 18.38 12.78
CA TYR A 45 3.52 17.09 12.66
C TYR A 45 5.05 17.06 12.49
N PRO A 46 5.83 18.04 12.94
CA PRO A 46 7.30 17.94 12.89
C PRO A 46 7.85 16.72 13.64
N GLY A 47 7.28 16.41 14.82
CA GLY A 47 7.66 15.24 15.59
C GLY A 47 7.44 13.92 14.86
N TYR A 48 6.37 13.81 14.05
CA TYR A 48 6.13 12.65 13.22
C TYR A 48 7.25 12.41 12.19
N PHE A 49 7.65 13.44 11.47
CA PHE A 49 8.78 13.35 10.52
C PHE A 49 10.08 12.98 11.21
N LEU A 50 10.34 13.51 12.40
CA LEU A 50 11.54 13.20 13.18
C LEU A 50 11.55 11.74 13.66
N ILE A 51 10.41 11.21 14.10
CA ILE A 51 10.27 9.80 14.49
C ILE A 51 10.50 8.87 13.29
N VAL A 52 9.93 9.24 12.12
CA VAL A 52 10.07 8.46 10.89
C VAL A 52 11.54 8.47 10.42
N GLU A 53 12.18 9.63 10.40
CA GLU A 53 13.62 9.75 10.10
C GLU A 53 14.47 8.87 11.00
N ASP A 54 14.20 8.92 12.30
CA ASP A 54 14.96 8.23 13.33
C ASP A 54 14.97 6.72 13.11
N PHE A 55 13.81 6.08 12.98
CA PHE A 55 13.79 4.64 12.84
C PHE A 55 14.22 4.17 11.43
N ILE A 56 14.09 5.01 10.38
CA ILE A 56 14.63 4.71 9.05
C ILE A 56 16.15 4.77 9.06
N ARG A 57 16.73 5.78 9.70
CA ARG A 57 18.19 5.91 9.88
C ARG A 57 18.74 4.70 10.62
N GLU A 58 18.13 4.34 11.75
CA GLU A 58 18.53 3.19 12.53
C GLU A 58 18.36 1.87 11.76
N ALA A 59 17.30 1.70 11.00
CA ALA A 59 17.12 0.54 10.14
C ALA A 59 18.30 0.36 9.18
N ARG A 60 18.76 1.44 8.54
CA ARG A 60 19.94 1.39 7.67
C ARG A 60 21.23 1.08 8.43
N GLU A 61 21.42 1.62 9.65
CA GLU A 61 22.56 1.33 10.51
C GLU A 61 22.58 -0.14 10.94
N MET A 62 21.39 -0.73 11.18
CA MET A 62 21.24 -2.17 11.44
C MET A 62 21.32 -3.04 10.14
N ASN A 63 21.66 -2.46 9.00
CA ASN A 63 21.69 -3.15 7.70
C ASN A 63 20.33 -3.77 7.31
N VAL A 64 19.24 -3.11 7.67
CA VAL A 64 17.89 -3.41 7.18
C VAL A 64 17.64 -2.55 5.93
N SER A 65 17.26 -3.18 4.82
CA SER A 65 16.96 -2.45 3.59
C SER A 65 15.65 -1.70 3.72
N VAL A 66 15.65 -0.44 3.29
CA VAL A 66 14.49 0.44 3.29
C VAL A 66 14.13 0.76 1.83
N GLY A 67 12.86 0.67 1.49
CA GLY A 67 12.37 1.00 0.17
C GLY A 67 12.51 2.48 -0.20
N PRO A 68 12.43 2.83 -1.48
CA PRO A 68 12.62 4.21 -1.95
C PRO A 68 11.47 5.16 -1.59
N GLY A 69 10.43 4.65 -0.99
CA GLY A 69 9.19 5.35 -0.67
C GLY A 69 8.03 4.86 -1.50
N ARG A 70 6.83 5.12 -1.01
CA ARG A 70 5.57 4.83 -1.70
C ARG A 70 4.52 5.90 -1.45
N GLY A 71 3.44 5.89 -2.22
CA GLY A 71 2.33 6.81 -2.06
C GLY A 71 2.73 8.27 -2.26
N SER A 72 2.01 9.16 -1.61
CA SER A 72 2.14 10.60 -1.79
C SER A 72 3.36 11.22 -1.10
N ALA A 73 3.95 10.54 -0.11
CA ALA A 73 5.13 11.05 0.62
C ALA A 73 6.35 11.31 -0.29
N ALA A 74 6.43 10.63 -1.45
CA ALA A 74 7.44 10.89 -2.47
C ALA A 74 7.39 12.32 -3.04
N GLY A 75 6.26 13.05 -2.89
CA GLY A 75 6.13 14.45 -3.30
C GLY A 75 6.81 15.46 -2.36
N SER A 76 7.37 15.03 -1.23
CA SER A 76 7.99 15.92 -0.25
C SER A 76 9.50 16.03 -0.40
N VAL A 77 9.99 17.25 -0.60
CA VAL A 77 11.45 17.57 -0.55
C VAL A 77 12.00 17.41 0.86
N VAL A 78 11.21 17.68 1.88
CA VAL A 78 11.58 17.45 3.29
C VAL A 78 11.81 15.96 3.52
N ALA A 79 10.86 15.09 3.12
CA ALA A 79 11.00 13.65 3.25
C ALA A 79 12.21 13.10 2.46
N TYR A 80 12.45 13.62 1.27
CA TYR A 80 13.63 13.27 0.44
C TYR A 80 14.94 13.72 1.10
N SER A 81 14.98 14.92 1.64
CA SER A 81 16.17 15.46 2.33
C SER A 81 16.50 14.67 3.60
N LEU A 82 15.49 14.15 4.29
CA LEU A 82 15.64 13.34 5.50
C LEU A 82 15.91 11.84 5.19
N TRP A 83 16.09 11.45 3.93
CA TRP A 83 16.20 10.04 3.52
C TRP A 83 15.00 9.16 3.90
N ILE A 84 13.84 9.76 4.17
CA ILE A 84 12.57 9.03 4.33
C ILE A 84 12.18 8.43 2.98
N THR A 85 12.35 9.19 1.90
CA THR A 85 12.18 8.73 0.52
C THR A 85 13.48 8.85 -0.28
N ASN A 86 13.62 8.05 -1.35
CA ASN A 86 14.73 8.11 -2.30
C ASN A 86 14.28 8.53 -3.71
N ILE A 87 13.07 9.06 -3.83
CA ILE A 87 12.53 9.62 -5.08
C ILE A 87 12.65 11.14 -4.99
N ASP A 88 13.37 11.73 -5.94
CA ASP A 88 13.55 13.18 -5.98
C ASP A 88 12.29 13.87 -6.52
N PRO A 89 11.53 14.59 -5.67
CA PRO A 89 10.29 15.23 -6.10
C PRO A 89 10.48 16.37 -7.08
N ILE A 90 11.67 17.00 -7.11
CA ILE A 90 11.97 18.07 -8.07
C ILE A 90 12.24 17.47 -9.44
N LYS A 91 13.03 16.40 -9.51
CA LYS A 91 13.36 15.71 -10.77
C LYS A 91 12.11 15.16 -11.47
N TYR A 92 11.14 14.67 -10.71
CA TYR A 92 9.92 14.04 -11.24
C TYR A 92 8.70 14.95 -11.16
N ASP A 93 8.87 16.23 -10.86
CA ASP A 93 7.81 17.26 -10.77
C ASP A 93 6.62 16.81 -9.91
N LEU A 94 6.92 16.25 -8.73
CA LEU A 94 5.90 15.73 -7.82
C LEU A 94 5.35 16.82 -6.91
N LEU A 95 4.02 16.83 -6.75
CA LEU A 95 3.31 17.83 -5.97
C LEU A 95 3.26 17.45 -4.49
N PHE A 96 3.74 18.35 -3.61
CA PHE A 96 3.67 18.19 -2.17
C PHE A 96 2.21 18.22 -1.65
N GLU A 97 1.36 18.99 -2.30
CA GLU A 97 -0.05 19.16 -1.94
C GLU A 97 -0.87 17.86 -2.07
N ARG A 98 -0.37 16.87 -2.82
CA ARG A 98 -0.95 15.52 -2.84
C ARG A 98 -0.64 14.73 -1.57
N PHE A 99 0.43 15.07 -0.89
CA PHE A 99 0.83 14.47 0.38
C PHE A 99 0.24 15.23 1.56
N LEU A 100 0.52 16.53 1.66
CA LEU A 100 -0.01 17.41 2.70
C LEU A 100 -0.54 18.68 2.06
N ASN A 101 -1.86 18.88 2.14
CA ASN A 101 -2.50 20.06 1.60
C ASN A 101 -2.69 21.09 2.73
N PRO A 102 -2.16 22.34 2.60
CA PRO A 102 -2.34 23.38 3.59
C PRO A 102 -3.80 23.72 3.87
N ASP A 103 -4.67 23.59 2.86
CA ASP A 103 -6.10 23.91 2.95
C ASP A 103 -6.95 22.75 3.53
N ARG A 104 -6.36 21.57 3.69
CA ARG A 104 -7.04 20.40 4.22
C ARG A 104 -6.22 19.76 5.32
N ILE A 105 -6.68 19.88 6.55
CA ILE A 105 -6.06 19.21 7.69
C ILE A 105 -6.29 17.70 7.52
N SER A 106 -5.25 16.98 7.10
CA SER A 106 -5.20 15.52 7.07
C SER A 106 -3.96 15.06 7.82
N MET A 107 -4.05 13.90 8.46
CA MET A 107 -2.88 13.28 9.08
C MET A 107 -1.90 12.83 7.99
N PRO A 108 -0.57 13.06 8.19
CA PRO A 108 0.43 12.48 7.30
C PRO A 108 0.40 10.95 7.39
N ASP A 109 0.47 10.27 6.25
CA ASP A 109 0.58 8.82 6.17
C ASP A 109 1.82 8.47 5.35
N ILE A 110 2.87 8.01 6.04
CA ILE A 110 4.14 7.62 5.42
C ILE A 110 4.29 6.11 5.57
N ASP A 111 3.97 5.40 4.52
CA ASP A 111 4.19 3.96 4.40
C ASP A 111 5.68 3.68 4.14
N ILE A 112 6.26 2.77 4.91
CA ILE A 112 7.68 2.43 4.79
C ILE A 112 7.85 0.94 4.55
N ASP A 113 8.50 0.62 3.44
CA ASP A 113 8.88 -0.75 3.12
C ASP A 113 10.23 -1.09 3.74
N PHE A 114 10.28 -2.15 4.54
CA PHE A 114 11.50 -2.77 5.05
C PHE A 114 11.69 -4.15 4.43
N ASP A 115 12.93 -4.63 4.36
CA ASP A 115 13.12 -6.05 4.07
C ASP A 115 12.41 -6.90 5.14
N ASP A 116 11.73 -7.97 4.70
CA ASP A 116 10.84 -8.74 5.57
C ASP A 116 11.62 -9.50 6.68
N GLU A 117 12.89 -9.80 6.47
CA GLU A 117 13.77 -10.41 7.47
C GLU A 117 14.23 -9.40 8.54
N GLY A 118 14.42 -8.14 8.16
CA GLY A 118 14.92 -7.09 9.05
C GLY A 118 13.84 -6.29 9.77
N ARG A 119 12.60 -6.31 9.28
CA ARG A 119 11.48 -5.52 9.82
C ARG A 119 11.30 -5.69 11.34
N GLY A 120 11.40 -6.92 11.85
CA GLY A 120 11.25 -7.20 13.29
C GLY A 120 12.26 -6.44 14.15
N LYS A 121 13.51 -6.30 13.71
CA LYS A 121 14.54 -5.56 14.41
C LYS A 121 14.23 -4.07 14.52
N VAL A 122 13.59 -3.49 13.51
CA VAL A 122 13.19 -2.08 13.55
C VAL A 122 12.08 -1.87 14.57
N ILE A 123 11.11 -2.78 14.64
CA ILE A 123 10.04 -2.75 15.65
C ILE A 123 10.64 -2.88 17.07
N GLU A 124 11.57 -3.80 17.27
CA GLU A 124 12.28 -3.96 18.56
C GLU A 124 13.04 -2.68 18.96
N TYR A 125 13.68 -2.02 18.00
CA TYR A 125 14.33 -0.72 18.24
C TYR A 125 13.33 0.34 18.70
N VAL A 126 12.19 0.46 18.01
CA VAL A 126 11.13 1.42 18.36
C VAL A 126 10.62 1.17 19.78
N ILE A 127 10.35 -0.09 20.14
CA ILE A 127 9.92 -0.47 21.48
C ILE A 127 10.97 -0.06 22.53
N LYS A 128 12.23 -0.40 22.27
CA LYS A 128 13.33 -0.09 23.19
C LYS A 128 13.55 1.41 23.35
N LYS A 129 13.38 2.18 22.29
CA LYS A 129 13.62 3.62 22.31
C LYS A 129 12.49 4.42 22.91
N TYR A 130 11.27 4.12 22.54
CA TYR A 130 10.09 4.89 22.96
C TYR A 130 9.42 4.34 24.22
N GLY A 131 9.64 3.06 24.55
CA GLY A 131 9.12 2.39 25.75
C GLY A 131 8.01 1.38 25.44
N GLU A 132 8.02 0.25 26.16
CA GLU A 132 7.03 -0.83 26.00
C GLU A 132 5.59 -0.39 26.31
N SER A 133 5.43 0.57 27.23
CA SER A 133 4.11 1.12 27.58
C SER A 133 3.59 2.16 26.59
N GLN A 134 4.44 2.64 25.66
CA GLN A 134 4.12 3.70 24.70
C GLN A 134 3.95 3.17 23.28
N VAL A 135 4.22 1.89 23.04
CA VAL A 135 4.18 1.26 21.73
C VAL A 135 3.19 0.10 21.72
N ALA A 136 2.27 0.10 20.76
CA ALA A 136 1.37 -1.04 20.55
C ALA A 136 1.14 -1.28 19.06
N GLN A 137 0.81 -2.53 18.71
CA GLN A 137 0.32 -2.86 17.39
C GLN A 137 -1.17 -2.55 17.28
N ILE A 138 -1.67 -2.36 16.06
CA ILE A 138 -3.11 -2.15 15.82
C ILE A 138 -3.81 -3.51 15.76
N ILE A 139 -4.97 -3.63 16.40
CA ILE A 139 -5.83 -4.81 16.31
C ILE A 139 -6.49 -4.89 14.94
N THR A 140 -6.80 -6.10 14.51
CA THR A 140 -7.74 -6.33 13.40
C THR A 140 -8.89 -7.18 13.87
N TYR A 141 -10.09 -6.88 13.37
CA TYR A 141 -11.30 -7.64 13.64
C TYR A 141 -11.68 -8.45 12.41
N GLY A 142 -11.51 -9.77 12.52
CA GLY A 142 -11.99 -10.69 11.50
C GLY A 142 -13.50 -10.87 11.60
N THR A 143 -14.22 -10.60 10.52
CA THR A 143 -15.68 -10.81 10.44
C THR A 143 -16.01 -12.11 9.70
N MET A 144 -17.19 -12.64 9.97
CA MET A 144 -17.72 -13.80 9.25
C MET A 144 -18.13 -13.39 7.84
N ALA A 145 -17.30 -13.73 6.84
CA ALA A 145 -17.65 -13.53 5.44
C ALA A 145 -18.62 -14.65 4.97
N ALA A 146 -19.33 -14.45 3.87
CA ALA A 146 -20.34 -15.36 3.34
C ALA A 146 -19.96 -16.85 3.39
N LYS A 147 -18.78 -17.21 2.84
CA LYS A 147 -18.32 -18.61 2.78
C LYS A 147 -17.95 -19.17 4.15
N SER A 148 -17.38 -18.35 5.05
CA SER A 148 -17.05 -18.78 6.41
C SER A 148 -18.31 -18.90 7.26
N SER A 149 -19.26 -17.99 7.11
CA SER A 149 -20.57 -18.09 7.81
C SER A 149 -21.26 -19.40 7.48
N ILE A 150 -21.33 -19.80 6.20
CA ILE A 150 -21.93 -21.08 5.79
C ILE A 150 -21.19 -22.26 6.44
N ARG A 151 -19.86 -22.30 6.39
CA ARG A 151 -19.08 -23.41 6.94
C ARG A 151 -19.16 -23.52 8.46
N ASP A 152 -19.10 -22.38 9.16
CA ASP A 152 -19.15 -22.35 10.61
C ASP A 152 -20.56 -22.70 11.12
N THR A 153 -21.61 -22.21 10.44
CA THR A 153 -23.00 -22.61 10.74
C THR A 153 -23.23 -24.08 10.45
N ALA A 154 -22.74 -24.58 9.31
CA ALA A 154 -22.83 -25.98 8.94
C ALA A 154 -22.19 -26.90 10.00
N ARG A 155 -21.04 -26.50 10.56
CA ARG A 155 -20.36 -27.26 11.63
C ARG A 155 -21.22 -27.32 12.91
N VAL A 156 -21.90 -26.24 13.26
CA VAL A 156 -22.75 -26.17 14.46
C VAL A 156 -24.04 -27.00 14.27
N LEU A 157 -24.55 -27.04 13.04
CA LEU A 157 -25.78 -27.79 12.71
C LEU A 157 -25.51 -29.24 12.27
N ASP A 158 -24.27 -29.71 12.39
CA ASP A 158 -23.84 -31.05 11.97
C ASP A 158 -24.10 -31.38 10.48
N LEU A 159 -24.13 -30.37 9.60
CA LEU A 159 -24.17 -30.58 8.17
C LEU A 159 -22.81 -31.16 7.68
N PRO A 160 -22.79 -32.23 6.88
CA PRO A 160 -21.55 -32.82 6.38
C PRO A 160 -20.64 -31.81 5.68
N LEU A 161 -19.31 -31.89 5.93
CA LEU A 161 -18.33 -30.95 5.41
C LEU A 161 -18.37 -30.80 3.88
N ASN A 162 -18.62 -31.91 3.16
CA ASN A 162 -18.71 -31.90 1.70
C ASN A 162 -19.90 -31.05 1.21
N ASP A 163 -21.04 -31.12 1.91
CA ASP A 163 -22.22 -30.33 1.58
C ASP A 163 -22.00 -28.86 1.92
N ALA A 164 -21.42 -28.57 3.09
CA ALA A 164 -21.03 -27.21 3.47
C ALA A 164 -20.10 -26.58 2.45
N ASP A 165 -19.08 -27.32 1.97
CA ASP A 165 -18.15 -26.83 0.95
C ASP A 165 -18.82 -26.66 -0.42
N ARG A 166 -19.71 -27.54 -0.80
CA ARG A 166 -20.51 -27.43 -2.03
C ARG A 166 -21.33 -26.15 -2.01
N ILE A 167 -22.08 -25.89 -0.93
CA ILE A 167 -22.89 -24.67 -0.79
C ILE A 167 -22.01 -23.42 -0.77
N ALA A 168 -20.92 -23.40 0.00
CA ALA A 168 -20.02 -22.27 0.06
C ALA A 168 -19.38 -21.91 -1.29
N LYS A 169 -19.12 -22.90 -2.17
CA LYS A 169 -18.60 -22.68 -3.53
C LYS A 169 -19.63 -22.07 -4.48
N LEU A 170 -20.91 -22.11 -4.17
CA LEU A 170 -21.96 -21.44 -4.94
C LEU A 170 -21.94 -19.92 -4.75
N VAL A 171 -21.37 -19.43 -3.66
CA VAL A 171 -21.20 -17.99 -3.44
C VAL A 171 -20.02 -17.46 -4.27
N PRO A 172 -20.23 -16.50 -5.16
CA PRO A 172 -19.14 -15.87 -5.91
C PRO A 172 -18.10 -15.23 -4.97
N ASN A 173 -16.87 -15.10 -5.44
CA ASN A 173 -15.82 -14.48 -4.62
C ASN A 173 -16.16 -13.03 -4.27
N MET A 174 -15.81 -12.62 -3.05
CA MET A 174 -16.05 -11.28 -2.51
C MET A 174 -17.51 -10.81 -2.53
N THR A 175 -18.47 -11.74 -2.57
CA THR A 175 -19.90 -11.45 -2.58
C THR A 175 -20.49 -11.74 -1.21
N LYS A 176 -21.30 -10.81 -0.68
CA LYS A 176 -22.06 -10.99 0.54
C LYS A 176 -23.33 -11.80 0.28
N LEU A 177 -23.79 -12.59 1.28
CA LEU A 177 -25.10 -13.27 1.20
C LEU A 177 -26.23 -12.24 1.11
N SER A 178 -26.15 -11.16 1.87
CA SER A 178 -27.12 -10.06 1.78
C SER A 178 -27.26 -9.52 0.35
N ALA A 179 -26.16 -9.34 -0.37
CA ALA A 179 -26.17 -8.88 -1.77
C ALA A 179 -26.81 -9.88 -2.74
N ILE A 180 -26.87 -11.18 -2.38
CA ILE A 180 -27.54 -12.22 -3.19
C ILE A 180 -29.03 -12.28 -2.84
N PHE A 181 -29.37 -12.31 -1.55
CA PHE A 181 -30.72 -12.58 -1.08
C PHE A 181 -31.64 -11.35 -1.02
N GLU A 182 -31.08 -10.15 -0.93
CA GLU A 182 -31.83 -8.88 -0.85
C GLU A 182 -31.92 -8.16 -2.21
N THR A 183 -31.22 -8.64 -3.23
CA THR A 183 -31.24 -8.07 -4.58
C THR A 183 -32.28 -8.82 -5.43
N ASN A 184 -33.11 -8.08 -6.16
CA ASN A 184 -34.07 -8.69 -7.07
C ASN A 184 -33.38 -9.40 -8.25
N GLN A 185 -34.05 -10.39 -8.86
CA GLN A 185 -33.46 -11.21 -9.92
C GLN A 185 -33.02 -10.42 -11.17
N LYS A 186 -33.68 -9.30 -11.48
CA LYS A 186 -33.31 -8.46 -12.64
C LYS A 186 -31.97 -7.77 -12.42
N ASP A 187 -31.76 -7.26 -11.21
CA ASP A 187 -30.52 -6.58 -10.83
C ASP A 187 -29.36 -7.56 -10.62
N LEU A 188 -29.63 -8.78 -10.16
CA LEU A 188 -28.63 -9.85 -10.11
C LEU A 188 -28.08 -10.15 -11.52
N ARG A 189 -28.94 -10.20 -12.54
CA ARG A 189 -28.51 -10.43 -13.95
C ARG A 189 -27.60 -9.31 -14.47
N ASN A 190 -27.76 -8.09 -13.99
CA ASN A 190 -26.94 -6.95 -14.39
C ASN A 190 -25.61 -6.89 -13.65
N LYS A 191 -25.55 -7.44 -12.42
CA LYS A 191 -24.37 -7.36 -11.55
C LYS A 191 -23.38 -8.53 -11.71
N PHE A 192 -23.87 -9.71 -12.10
CA PHE A 192 -23.07 -10.94 -12.10
C PHE A 192 -22.90 -11.53 -13.51
N ARG A 193 -21.78 -12.20 -13.72
CA ARG A 193 -21.52 -12.94 -14.96
C ARG A 193 -22.44 -14.16 -15.07
N PRO A 194 -22.73 -14.67 -16.27
CA PRO A 194 -23.63 -15.83 -16.45
C PRO A 194 -23.28 -17.06 -15.60
N ASP A 195 -21.99 -17.37 -15.47
CA ASP A 195 -21.52 -18.51 -14.66
C ASP A 195 -21.79 -18.32 -13.17
N ASP A 196 -21.63 -17.11 -12.67
CA ASP A 196 -21.89 -16.78 -11.26
C ASP A 196 -23.41 -16.72 -11.01
N LEU A 197 -24.20 -16.25 -11.97
CA LEU A 197 -25.67 -16.30 -11.89
C LEU A 197 -26.20 -17.73 -11.78
N THR A 198 -25.60 -18.67 -12.52
CA THR A 198 -25.97 -20.09 -12.40
C THR A 198 -25.75 -20.62 -11.00
N LYS A 199 -24.61 -20.30 -10.37
CA LYS A 199 -24.32 -20.67 -8.97
C LYS A 199 -25.25 -20.00 -7.99
N ILE A 200 -25.52 -18.69 -8.16
CA ILE A 200 -26.45 -17.94 -7.33
C ILE A 200 -27.85 -18.54 -7.38
N ASN A 201 -28.36 -18.89 -8.57
CA ASN A 201 -29.65 -19.51 -8.70
C ASN A 201 -29.71 -20.88 -8.00
N GLN A 202 -28.66 -21.69 -8.05
CA GLN A 202 -28.57 -22.95 -7.31
C GLN A 202 -28.60 -22.70 -5.80
N LEU A 203 -27.87 -21.67 -5.30
CA LEU A 203 -27.86 -21.29 -3.90
C LEU A 203 -29.25 -20.87 -3.42
N LEU A 204 -29.97 -20.07 -4.21
CA LEU A 204 -31.33 -19.62 -3.92
C LEU A 204 -32.30 -20.82 -3.86
N MET A 205 -32.20 -21.75 -4.80
CA MET A 205 -33.02 -22.97 -4.81
C MET A 205 -32.78 -23.83 -3.56
N ILE A 206 -31.55 -23.99 -3.09
CA ILE A 206 -31.22 -24.69 -1.86
C ILE A 206 -31.82 -23.97 -0.65
N ALA A 207 -31.72 -22.64 -0.63
CA ALA A 207 -32.25 -21.83 0.48
C ALA A 207 -33.76 -21.85 0.59
N ASP A 208 -34.47 -22.09 -0.52
CA ASP A 208 -35.96 -22.21 -0.54
C ASP A 208 -36.45 -23.61 -0.18
N SER A 209 -35.58 -24.58 0.03
CA SER A 209 -35.95 -25.92 0.46
C SER A 209 -36.23 -25.95 2.00
N GLU A 210 -36.83 -27.05 2.48
CA GLU A 210 -37.12 -27.27 3.92
C GLU A 210 -36.21 -28.37 4.48
N ASN A 211 -34.89 -28.17 4.38
CA ASN A 211 -33.90 -29.13 4.82
C ASN A 211 -32.78 -28.47 5.62
N LEU A 212 -31.84 -29.27 6.11
CA LEU A 212 -30.72 -28.82 6.93
C LEU A 212 -29.80 -27.83 6.17
N GLU A 213 -29.67 -27.99 4.84
CA GLU A 213 -28.91 -27.08 3.99
C GLU A 213 -29.55 -25.69 3.94
N SER A 214 -30.86 -25.62 3.77
CA SER A 214 -31.63 -24.38 3.81
C SER A 214 -31.50 -23.68 5.17
N GLU A 215 -31.65 -24.43 6.27
CA GLU A 215 -31.49 -23.87 7.61
C GLU A 215 -30.08 -23.35 7.82
N THR A 216 -29.06 -24.05 7.34
CA THR A 216 -27.67 -23.60 7.38
C THR A 216 -27.47 -22.26 6.66
N ILE A 217 -28.06 -22.09 5.48
CA ILE A 217 -28.01 -20.83 4.73
C ILE A 217 -28.74 -19.71 5.48
N LYS A 218 -29.93 -19.98 6.04
CA LYS A 218 -30.68 -18.98 6.79
C LYS A 218 -29.92 -18.47 8.00
N GLN A 219 -29.32 -19.36 8.79
CA GLN A 219 -28.55 -18.98 9.96
C GLN A 219 -27.22 -18.30 9.56
N ALA A 220 -26.57 -18.75 8.48
CA ALA A 220 -25.38 -18.12 7.95
C ALA A 220 -25.59 -16.65 7.52
N ARG A 221 -26.79 -16.34 6.98
CA ARG A 221 -27.19 -14.94 6.64
C ARG A 221 -27.28 -14.05 7.86
N VAL A 222 -27.77 -14.58 8.99
CA VAL A 222 -27.86 -13.84 10.25
C VAL A 222 -26.48 -13.56 10.83
N LEU A 223 -25.57 -14.53 10.69
CA LEU A 223 -24.22 -14.44 11.26
C LEU A 223 -23.22 -13.68 10.37
N GLU A 224 -23.53 -13.51 9.08
CA GLU A 224 -22.64 -12.78 8.16
C GLU A 224 -22.37 -11.36 8.67
N GLY A 225 -21.09 -10.96 8.69
CA GLY A 225 -20.67 -9.66 9.17
C GLY A 225 -20.41 -9.57 10.67
N SER A 226 -20.85 -10.57 11.46
CA SER A 226 -20.54 -10.64 12.88
C SER A 226 -19.04 -10.83 13.12
N LEU A 227 -18.53 -10.32 14.24
CA LEU A 227 -17.15 -10.52 14.65
C LEU A 227 -16.88 -11.99 14.93
N ARG A 228 -15.77 -12.51 14.41
CA ARG A 228 -15.37 -13.90 14.55
C ARG A 228 -14.13 -14.07 15.42
N ASN A 229 -13.12 -13.27 15.15
CA ASN A 229 -11.84 -13.31 15.84
C ASN A 229 -11.15 -11.96 15.80
N THR A 230 -10.15 -11.81 16.64
CA THR A 230 -9.20 -10.72 16.59
C THR A 230 -7.88 -11.20 16.04
N GLY A 231 -7.15 -10.32 15.40
CA GLY A 231 -5.79 -10.52 14.93
C GLY A 231 -4.97 -9.25 15.14
N THR A 232 -3.74 -9.27 14.68
CA THR A 232 -2.86 -8.12 14.71
C THR A 232 -2.73 -7.55 13.29
N HIS A 233 -2.74 -6.23 13.17
CA HIS A 233 -2.52 -5.56 11.88
C HIS A 233 -1.11 -5.90 11.37
N ALA A 234 -1.00 -6.18 10.07
CA ALA A 234 0.25 -6.69 9.50
C ALA A 234 1.43 -5.70 9.59
N CYS A 235 1.16 -4.40 9.65
CA CYS A 235 2.20 -3.35 9.56
C CYS A 235 2.01 -2.20 10.56
N GLY A 236 0.78 -1.90 11.00
CA GLY A 236 0.48 -0.72 11.79
C GLY A 236 0.97 -0.81 13.23
N VAL A 237 1.77 0.18 13.63
CA VAL A 237 2.27 0.38 14.99
C VAL A 237 1.90 1.79 15.43
N ILE A 238 1.45 1.93 16.67
CA ILE A 238 1.17 3.21 17.32
C ILE A 238 2.31 3.52 18.28
N ILE A 239 2.74 4.78 18.27
CA ILE A 239 3.71 5.33 19.21
C ILE A 239 3.06 6.54 19.90
N THR A 240 2.99 6.53 21.22
CA THR A 240 2.38 7.61 22.01
C THR A 240 3.43 8.36 22.83
N PRO A 241 3.18 9.65 23.15
CA PRO A 241 4.13 10.44 23.94
C PRO A 241 4.16 10.07 25.41
N ASP A 242 3.19 9.29 25.89
CA ASP A 242 3.04 8.80 27.27
C ASP A 242 2.44 7.40 27.23
N ASP A 243 2.12 6.80 28.36
CA ASP A 243 1.51 5.47 28.46
C ASP A 243 0.27 5.38 27.53
N ILE A 244 0.27 4.37 26.66
CA ILE A 244 -0.76 4.22 25.62
C ILE A 244 -2.17 4.06 26.18
N THR A 245 -2.29 3.56 27.42
CA THR A 245 -3.59 3.41 28.10
C THR A 245 -4.25 4.74 28.44
N ASN A 246 -3.49 5.85 28.41
CA ASN A 246 -4.04 7.20 28.55
C ASN A 246 -4.79 7.66 27.28
N PHE A 247 -4.60 6.96 26.16
CA PHE A 247 -5.16 7.34 24.85
C PHE A 247 -6.17 6.34 24.34
N VAL A 248 -5.87 5.03 24.43
CA VAL A 248 -6.72 3.95 23.92
C VAL A 248 -6.68 2.73 24.82
N PRO A 249 -7.77 1.94 24.92
CA PRO A 249 -7.72 0.66 25.59
C PRO A 249 -6.83 -0.32 24.81
N ILE A 250 -6.13 -1.18 25.55
CA ILE A 250 -5.23 -2.20 25.01
C ILE A 250 -5.69 -3.61 25.35
N ALA A 251 -5.19 -4.58 24.60
CA ALA A 251 -5.39 -6.01 24.81
C ALA A 251 -4.07 -6.76 24.52
N THR A 252 -3.96 -7.99 25.01
CA THR A 252 -2.86 -8.89 24.66
C THR A 252 -3.15 -9.60 23.34
N ALA A 253 -2.14 -9.78 22.50
CA ALA A 253 -2.23 -10.59 21.29
C ALA A 253 -1.72 -12.01 21.54
N LYS A 254 -2.29 -13.02 20.84
CA LYS A 254 -1.88 -14.42 21.00
C LYS A 254 -0.46 -14.70 20.48
N ASP A 255 -0.06 -13.97 19.44
CA ASP A 255 1.15 -14.25 18.66
C ASP A 255 2.18 -13.11 18.74
N SER A 256 2.08 -12.22 19.74
CA SER A 256 2.99 -11.10 19.93
C SER A 256 3.15 -10.79 21.42
N ASP A 257 4.37 -10.50 21.82
CA ASP A 257 4.67 -9.98 23.16
C ASP A 257 4.24 -8.52 23.35
N LEU A 258 3.90 -7.84 22.24
CA LEU A 258 3.38 -6.48 22.26
C LEU A 258 1.88 -6.46 22.53
N ASN A 259 1.47 -5.45 23.28
CA ASN A 259 0.07 -5.08 23.37
C ASN A 259 -0.51 -4.67 22.01
N VAL A 260 -1.80 -4.89 21.84
CA VAL A 260 -2.55 -4.38 20.69
C VAL A 260 -3.57 -3.35 21.17
N THR A 261 -3.81 -2.32 20.36
CA THR A 261 -4.91 -1.39 20.63
C THR A 261 -6.24 -2.13 20.48
N GLN A 262 -7.27 -1.77 21.25
CA GLN A 262 -8.63 -2.29 21.01
C GLN A 262 -9.39 -1.50 19.95
N PHE A 263 -8.85 -0.39 19.50
CA PHE A 263 -9.32 0.35 18.33
C PHE A 263 -8.61 -0.17 17.09
N ASP A 264 -9.36 -0.49 16.05
CA ASP A 264 -8.83 -0.92 14.76
C ASP A 264 -8.31 0.27 13.94
N ASN A 265 -7.78 -0.02 12.77
CA ASN A 265 -7.22 0.99 11.88
C ASN A 265 -8.19 2.13 11.52
N ALA A 266 -9.49 1.86 11.46
CA ALA A 266 -10.49 2.87 11.11
C ALA A 266 -10.79 3.84 12.27
N VAL A 267 -10.65 3.37 13.52
CA VAL A 267 -11.01 4.11 14.71
C VAL A 267 -9.80 4.76 15.38
N VAL A 268 -8.61 4.15 15.30
CA VAL A 268 -7.41 4.64 15.99
C VAL A 268 -7.00 6.05 15.54
N GLU A 269 -7.16 6.36 14.25
CA GLU A 269 -6.92 7.70 13.72
C GLU A 269 -7.95 8.73 14.22
N GLN A 270 -9.22 8.32 14.35
CA GLN A 270 -10.27 9.17 14.92
C GLN A 270 -10.03 9.48 16.41
N ALA A 271 -9.33 8.60 17.10
CA ALA A 271 -8.85 8.83 18.47
C ALA A 271 -7.65 9.80 18.55
N GLY A 272 -7.17 10.32 17.41
CA GLY A 272 -6.07 11.29 17.33
C GLY A 272 -4.68 10.65 17.38
N LEU A 273 -4.56 9.35 17.17
CA LEU A 273 -3.29 8.64 17.17
C LEU A 273 -2.77 8.45 15.74
N LEU A 274 -1.46 8.63 15.59
CA LEU A 274 -0.75 8.43 14.33
C LEU A 274 -0.31 6.99 14.18
N LYS A 275 -0.70 6.40 13.06
CA LYS A 275 -0.24 5.09 12.62
C LYS A 275 1.13 5.22 11.94
N MET A 276 2.02 4.32 12.26
CA MET A 276 3.30 4.12 11.58
C MET A 276 3.25 2.77 10.87
N ASP A 277 3.34 2.76 9.53
CA ASP A 277 3.24 1.52 8.77
C ASP A 277 4.62 0.94 8.48
N PHE A 278 4.94 -0.17 9.14
CA PHE A 278 6.16 -0.97 8.94
C PHE A 278 5.85 -2.12 7.98
N LEU A 279 5.95 -1.89 6.68
CA LEU A 279 5.64 -2.89 5.68
C LEU A 279 6.82 -3.83 5.45
N GLY A 280 6.58 -5.15 5.43
CA GLY A 280 7.60 -6.14 5.07
C GLY A 280 7.54 -6.46 3.58
N LEU A 281 8.59 -6.16 2.82
CA LEU A 281 8.65 -6.38 1.38
C LEU A 281 9.75 -7.37 1.00
N LYS A 282 9.35 -8.59 0.59
CA LYS A 282 10.27 -9.66 0.17
C LYS A 282 11.22 -9.25 -0.98
N THR A 283 10.76 -8.36 -1.85
CA THR A 283 11.59 -7.87 -2.96
C THR A 283 12.84 -7.14 -2.46
N LEU A 284 12.76 -6.39 -1.36
CA LEU A 284 13.93 -5.76 -0.75
C LEU A 284 14.93 -6.81 -0.23
N THR A 285 14.43 -7.88 0.39
CA THR A 285 15.27 -9.02 0.80
C THR A 285 15.96 -9.69 -0.38
N LEU A 286 15.23 -9.91 -1.50
CA LEU A 286 15.80 -10.47 -2.73
C LEU A 286 16.92 -9.58 -3.29
N ILE A 287 16.70 -8.28 -3.40
CA ILE A 287 17.70 -7.32 -3.89
C ILE A 287 18.93 -7.33 -2.97
N LYS A 288 18.73 -7.22 -1.66
CA LYS A 288 19.78 -7.25 -0.63
C LYS A 288 20.65 -8.52 -0.75
N ASN A 289 20.00 -9.69 -0.85
CA ASN A 289 20.71 -10.96 -0.96
C ASN A 289 21.42 -11.10 -2.29
N THR A 290 20.84 -10.62 -3.40
CA THR A 290 21.48 -10.58 -4.70
C THR A 290 22.75 -9.73 -4.69
N VAL A 291 22.71 -8.52 -4.13
CA VAL A 291 23.88 -7.63 -3.97
C VAL A 291 24.98 -8.34 -3.16
N LYS A 292 24.61 -9.01 -2.06
CA LYS A 292 25.58 -9.79 -1.25
C LYS A 292 26.23 -10.92 -2.04
N ILE A 293 25.45 -11.69 -2.81
CA ILE A 293 25.94 -12.79 -3.64
C ILE A 293 26.89 -12.27 -4.73
N VAL A 294 26.53 -11.21 -5.42
CA VAL A 294 27.36 -10.59 -6.46
C VAL A 294 28.68 -10.10 -5.86
N LYS A 295 28.63 -9.42 -4.71
CA LYS A 295 29.85 -9.00 -4.01
C LYS A 295 30.73 -10.18 -3.63
N ALA A 296 30.16 -11.24 -3.06
CA ALA A 296 30.91 -12.41 -2.61
C ALA A 296 31.54 -13.18 -3.79
N LYS A 297 30.81 -13.30 -4.92
CA LYS A 297 31.24 -14.12 -6.07
C LYS A 297 32.16 -13.36 -7.03
N TYR A 298 31.93 -12.07 -7.23
CA TYR A 298 32.60 -11.29 -8.27
C TYR A 298 33.41 -10.09 -7.73
N GLY A 299 33.33 -9.80 -6.41
CA GLY A 299 33.97 -8.61 -5.82
C GLY A 299 33.32 -7.27 -6.22
N ILE A 300 32.20 -7.29 -6.94
CA ILE A 300 31.52 -6.10 -7.44
C ILE A 300 30.58 -5.58 -6.35
N ILE A 301 30.70 -4.30 -6.03
CA ILE A 301 29.77 -3.60 -5.13
C ILE A 301 28.69 -2.96 -6.00
N LEU A 302 27.45 -3.40 -5.82
CA LEU A 302 26.29 -2.85 -6.49
C LEU A 302 25.53 -1.92 -5.53
N ASP A 303 25.10 -0.79 -6.05
CA ASP A 303 24.20 0.13 -5.37
C ASP A 303 22.88 0.22 -6.16
N PRO A 304 21.79 -0.40 -5.67
CA PRO A 304 20.51 -0.41 -6.36
C PRO A 304 19.90 0.97 -6.61
N ASP A 305 20.23 1.96 -5.77
CA ASP A 305 19.70 3.33 -5.92
C ASP A 305 20.35 4.08 -7.11
N ASN A 306 21.49 3.59 -7.61
CA ASN A 306 22.24 4.19 -8.70
C ASN A 306 22.27 3.34 -9.98
N PHE A 307 21.34 2.41 -10.16
CA PHE A 307 21.23 1.64 -11.40
C PHE A 307 20.82 2.54 -12.58
N PRO A 308 21.40 2.34 -13.78
CA PRO A 308 20.95 3.05 -14.97
C PRO A 308 19.52 2.66 -15.33
N LEU A 309 18.70 3.65 -15.70
CA LEU A 309 17.29 3.45 -16.06
C LEU A 309 17.08 3.28 -17.58
N ASP A 310 18.17 3.17 -18.36
CA ASP A 310 18.18 3.13 -19.82
C ASP A 310 18.88 1.87 -20.40
N ASP A 311 19.08 0.83 -19.58
CA ASP A 311 19.73 -0.40 -20.04
C ASP A 311 18.89 -1.16 -21.06
N LYS A 312 19.41 -1.28 -22.29
CA LYS A 312 18.72 -1.89 -23.42
C LYS A 312 18.33 -3.36 -23.20
N LYS A 313 19.22 -4.14 -22.56
CA LYS A 313 18.93 -5.56 -22.29
C LYS A 313 17.80 -5.73 -21.29
N THR A 314 17.72 -4.83 -20.32
CA THR A 314 16.60 -4.79 -19.38
C THR A 314 15.28 -4.47 -20.11
N PHE A 315 15.28 -3.50 -21.03
CA PHE A 315 14.08 -3.23 -21.84
C PHE A 315 13.70 -4.41 -22.76
N GLU A 316 14.65 -5.11 -23.36
CA GLU A 316 14.39 -6.31 -24.16
C GLU A 316 13.66 -7.39 -23.34
N LEU A 317 14.05 -7.59 -22.07
CA LEU A 317 13.38 -8.51 -21.15
C LEU A 317 11.91 -8.10 -20.91
N PHE A 318 11.66 -6.81 -20.67
CA PHE A 318 10.30 -6.28 -20.54
C PHE A 318 9.50 -6.42 -21.84
N GLN A 319 10.08 -6.10 -23.00
CA GLN A 319 9.45 -6.21 -24.32
C GLN A 319 9.06 -7.65 -24.65
N ASN A 320 9.84 -8.62 -24.20
CA ASN A 320 9.54 -10.05 -24.36
C ASN A 320 8.53 -10.56 -23.33
N GLY A 321 8.18 -9.76 -22.30
CA GLY A 321 7.34 -10.16 -21.20
C GLY A 321 7.98 -11.25 -20.33
N GLU A 322 9.30 -11.33 -20.28
CA GLU A 322 10.07 -12.28 -19.47
C GLU A 322 10.25 -11.77 -18.03
N THR A 323 9.14 -11.36 -17.42
CA THR A 323 9.11 -10.61 -16.15
C THR A 323 8.66 -11.43 -14.94
N VAL A 324 8.83 -12.74 -15.00
CA VAL A 324 8.60 -13.62 -13.85
C VAL A 324 9.56 -13.24 -12.71
N GLY A 325 9.04 -12.99 -11.51
CA GLY A 325 9.80 -12.56 -10.35
C GLY A 325 10.14 -11.07 -10.32
N ILE A 326 9.72 -10.29 -11.32
CA ILE A 326 9.84 -8.82 -11.28
C ILE A 326 8.61 -8.24 -10.61
N PHE A 327 8.83 -7.59 -9.46
CA PHE A 327 7.77 -7.00 -8.64
C PHE A 327 6.81 -6.13 -9.47
N GLN A 328 5.50 -6.38 -9.32
CA GLN A 328 4.38 -5.73 -10.01
C GLN A 328 4.31 -5.96 -11.53
N TYR A 329 5.27 -6.68 -12.17
CA TYR A 329 5.28 -6.94 -13.61
C TYR A 329 5.14 -8.43 -13.96
N GLU A 330 5.01 -9.34 -12.98
CA GLU A 330 5.05 -10.79 -13.17
C GLU A 330 3.73 -11.45 -13.56
N SER A 331 2.58 -10.75 -13.44
CA SER A 331 1.29 -11.34 -13.78
C SER A 331 1.15 -11.59 -15.28
N ALA A 332 0.47 -12.68 -15.67
CA ALA A 332 0.25 -13.02 -17.08
C ALA A 332 -0.42 -11.89 -17.88
N GLY A 333 -1.34 -11.13 -17.25
CA GLY A 333 -1.97 -9.97 -17.87
C GLY A 333 -0.98 -8.83 -18.12
N MET A 334 -0.13 -8.51 -17.15
CA MET A 334 0.91 -7.51 -17.29
C MET A 334 1.93 -7.92 -18.35
N GLN A 335 2.39 -9.17 -18.35
CA GLN A 335 3.31 -9.71 -19.36
C GLN A 335 2.76 -9.57 -20.78
N LYS A 336 1.45 -9.80 -20.98
CA LYS A 336 0.79 -9.59 -22.26
C LYS A 336 0.86 -8.11 -22.69
N HIS A 337 0.49 -7.20 -21.81
CA HIS A 337 0.53 -5.76 -22.10
C HIS A 337 1.95 -5.25 -22.38
N LEU A 338 2.97 -5.77 -21.68
CA LEU A 338 4.36 -5.43 -21.94
C LEU A 338 4.84 -5.85 -23.34
N LYS A 339 4.41 -7.03 -23.82
CA LYS A 339 4.69 -7.50 -25.19
C LYS A 339 4.08 -6.60 -26.24
N ASP A 340 2.88 -6.10 -25.98
CA ASP A 340 2.18 -5.21 -26.89
C ASP A 340 2.75 -3.77 -26.80
N LEU A 341 3.10 -3.30 -25.62
CA LEU A 341 3.66 -1.96 -25.38
C LEU A 341 5.08 -1.80 -25.93
N LYS A 342 5.92 -2.83 -25.79
CA LYS A 342 7.35 -2.78 -26.12
C LYS A 342 8.03 -1.55 -25.50
N PRO A 343 8.12 -1.46 -24.18
CA PRO A 343 8.65 -0.27 -23.49
C PRO A 343 10.08 0.02 -23.94
N THR A 344 10.38 1.30 -24.15
CA THR A 344 11.68 1.79 -24.62
C THR A 344 12.31 2.80 -23.67
N VAL A 345 11.51 3.38 -22.79
CA VAL A 345 11.90 4.35 -21.77
C VAL A 345 11.28 3.97 -20.42
N PHE A 346 11.88 4.45 -19.32
CA PHE A 346 11.42 4.13 -17.98
C PHE A 346 9.98 4.63 -17.72
N ASP A 347 9.62 5.77 -18.32
CA ASP A 347 8.27 6.35 -18.20
C ASP A 347 7.17 5.44 -18.76
N ASP A 348 7.46 4.65 -19.78
CA ASP A 348 6.53 3.63 -20.27
C ASP A 348 6.19 2.59 -19.20
N LEU A 349 7.18 2.21 -18.38
CA LEU A 349 6.98 1.26 -17.28
C LEU A 349 6.19 1.92 -16.15
N ILE A 350 6.52 3.17 -15.79
CA ILE A 350 5.76 3.94 -14.78
C ILE A 350 4.30 4.03 -15.17
N ALA A 351 4.02 4.47 -16.39
CA ALA A 351 2.66 4.63 -16.90
C ALA A 351 1.90 3.29 -16.96
N MET A 352 2.55 2.21 -17.42
CA MET A 352 1.93 0.89 -17.46
C MET A 352 1.56 0.38 -16.07
N ASN A 353 2.44 0.58 -15.07
CA ASN A 353 2.15 0.21 -13.70
C ASN A 353 0.96 0.99 -13.12
N ALA A 354 0.89 2.28 -13.40
CA ALA A 354 -0.21 3.13 -12.95
C ALA A 354 -1.54 2.80 -13.64
N LEU A 355 -1.52 2.43 -14.92
CA LEU A 355 -2.70 2.05 -15.69
C LEU A 355 -3.21 0.63 -15.35
N TYR A 356 -2.33 -0.29 -14.95
CA TYR A 356 -2.70 -1.69 -14.71
C TYR A 356 -3.40 -1.89 -13.35
N ARG A 357 -4.56 -1.27 -13.20
CA ARG A 357 -5.45 -1.39 -12.03
C ARG A 357 -6.91 -1.19 -12.45
N PRO A 358 -7.89 -1.67 -11.65
CA PRO A 358 -9.31 -1.49 -11.95
C PRO A 358 -9.65 0.00 -12.19
N GLY A 359 -10.35 0.29 -13.28
CA GLY A 359 -10.63 1.63 -13.78
C GLY A 359 -9.68 2.01 -14.91
N PRO A 360 -8.47 2.49 -14.65
CA PRO A 360 -7.55 2.97 -15.69
C PRO A 360 -7.12 1.91 -16.73
N MET A 361 -7.25 0.62 -16.40
CA MET A 361 -6.89 -0.49 -17.30
C MET A 361 -7.59 -0.42 -18.68
N GLU A 362 -8.74 0.21 -18.78
CA GLU A 362 -9.45 0.39 -20.05
C GLU A 362 -8.69 1.29 -21.04
N TYR A 363 -7.80 2.16 -20.56
CA TYR A 363 -6.99 3.05 -21.39
C TYR A 363 -5.71 2.42 -21.92
N ILE A 364 -5.28 1.25 -21.42
CA ILE A 364 -4.05 0.56 -21.88
C ILE A 364 -4.02 0.34 -23.39
N PRO A 365 -5.09 -0.12 -24.06
CA PRO A 365 -5.06 -0.29 -25.52
C PRO A 365 -4.80 1.02 -26.28
N SER A 366 -5.40 2.14 -25.87
CA SER A 366 -5.13 3.45 -26.46
C SER A 366 -3.71 3.94 -26.17
N PHE A 367 -3.21 3.75 -24.95
CA PHE A 367 -1.83 4.07 -24.58
C PHE A 367 -0.83 3.38 -25.52
N ILE A 368 -1.01 2.07 -25.77
CA ILE A 368 -0.16 1.28 -26.64
C ILE A 368 -0.24 1.80 -28.08
N ARG A 369 -1.45 1.98 -28.63
CA ARG A 369 -1.62 2.48 -30.01
C ARG A 369 -1.04 3.87 -30.22
N ARG A 370 -1.21 4.78 -29.25
CA ARG A 370 -0.65 6.15 -29.32
C ARG A 370 0.87 6.13 -29.26
N LYS A 371 1.46 5.31 -28.40
CA LYS A 371 2.91 5.09 -28.35
C LYS A 371 3.47 4.63 -29.70
N HIS A 372 2.79 3.70 -30.37
CA HIS A 372 3.23 3.17 -31.67
C HIS A 372 2.86 4.05 -32.87
N GLY A 373 2.10 5.13 -32.66
CA GLY A 373 1.65 6.02 -33.72
C GLY A 373 0.41 5.53 -34.49
N ASP A 374 -0.20 4.43 -34.01
CA ASP A 374 -1.41 3.84 -34.62
C ASP A 374 -2.68 4.61 -34.23
N GLU A 375 -2.63 5.45 -33.23
CA GLU A 375 -3.71 6.33 -32.78
C GLU A 375 -3.16 7.75 -32.56
N LYS A 376 -3.88 8.76 -33.06
CA LYS A 376 -3.50 10.16 -32.91
C LYS A 376 -3.64 10.58 -31.43
N ILE A 377 -2.63 11.25 -30.89
CA ILE A 377 -2.72 11.89 -29.57
C ILE A 377 -3.64 13.10 -29.69
N VAL A 378 -4.65 13.18 -28.83
CA VAL A 378 -5.60 14.28 -28.77
C VAL A 378 -5.65 14.76 -27.32
N TYR A 379 -5.56 16.07 -27.14
CA TYR A 379 -5.74 16.75 -25.86
C TYR A 379 -7.07 17.48 -25.88
N ASP A 380 -7.80 17.46 -24.78
CA ASP A 380 -9.06 18.21 -24.64
C ASP A 380 -8.81 19.73 -24.69
N PHE A 381 -7.68 20.16 -24.14
CA PHE A 381 -7.18 21.53 -24.18
C PHE A 381 -5.70 21.53 -24.56
N PRO A 382 -5.21 22.52 -25.34
CA PRO A 382 -3.79 22.58 -25.77
C PRO A 382 -2.79 22.57 -24.59
N GLU A 383 -3.15 23.19 -23.47
CA GLU A 383 -2.31 23.27 -22.27
C GLU A 383 -2.06 21.91 -21.62
N MET A 384 -2.91 20.91 -21.87
CA MET A 384 -2.71 19.54 -21.37
C MET A 384 -1.51 18.84 -21.99
N GLU A 385 -1.04 19.29 -23.15
CA GLU A 385 0.15 18.70 -23.79
C GLU A 385 1.37 18.79 -22.91
N GLU A 386 1.55 19.92 -22.21
CA GLU A 386 2.68 20.12 -21.29
C GLU A 386 2.75 19.03 -20.22
N TYR A 387 1.60 18.57 -19.72
CA TYR A 387 1.49 17.63 -18.60
C TYR A 387 1.30 16.17 -19.04
N LEU A 388 0.74 15.94 -20.22
CA LEU A 388 0.34 14.60 -20.66
C LEU A 388 1.14 14.06 -21.84
N LYS A 389 2.15 14.78 -22.34
CA LYS A 389 2.97 14.32 -23.48
C LYS A 389 3.66 12.98 -23.20
N ASP A 390 4.17 12.78 -21.99
CA ASP A 390 4.90 11.58 -21.58
C ASP A 390 4.00 10.36 -21.38
N THR A 391 2.69 10.59 -21.25
CA THR A 391 1.66 9.56 -21.17
C THR A 391 0.80 9.49 -22.43
N TYR A 392 1.28 10.06 -23.54
CA TYR A 392 0.59 10.07 -24.84
C TYR A 392 -0.85 10.62 -24.76
N GLY A 393 -1.05 11.66 -23.94
CA GLY A 393 -2.35 12.31 -23.74
C GLY A 393 -3.35 11.54 -22.88
N ILE A 394 -2.89 10.59 -22.08
CA ILE A 394 -3.74 9.82 -21.16
C ILE A 394 -3.47 10.27 -19.73
N THR A 395 -4.52 10.58 -18.99
CA THR A 395 -4.45 10.82 -17.55
C THR A 395 -4.23 9.51 -16.81
N VAL A 396 -3.14 9.41 -16.09
CA VAL A 396 -2.65 8.19 -15.43
C VAL A 396 -2.77 8.31 -13.90
#